data_d7e59d7fb7151225096dd98d97e90e2e
#
_entry.id   d7e59d7fb7151225096dd98d97e90e2e
#
_cell.length_a   1.000
_cell.length_b   1.000
_cell.length_c   1.000
_cell.angle_alpha   90.00
_cell.angle_beta   90.00
_cell.angle_gamma   90.00
#
_symmetry.space_group_name_H-M   'P 1'
#
loop_
_entity.id
_entity.type
_entity.pdbx_description
1 polymer ?
#
loop_
_entity_poly.entity_id
_entity_poly.type
_entity_poly.pdbx_seq_one_letter_code
_entity_poly.pdbx_strand_id
1 'polypeptide(L)'
;MLNESVKNWLNKKGFGDRLTEHEETIDTVEHAAIQIGCTAPEIAKTLSFVVNNKPVIVVMAGDGRVNSSKFKAQFHTKPHMVPREQVEELIGFKPGGVCPFEVPAGIPVWLDISMKRFEYVHPAGGNEFVSVKLTPDELEKASDAVGWCNVCKGWEEDAK
;
A
#
# COMPACT_ATOMS: atom_id res chain seq x y z
N MET A 1 -0.25 -11.06 -15.61
CA MET A 1 1.09 -10.78 -16.11
C MET A 1 1.83 -9.88 -15.12
N LEU A 2 3.10 -10.19 -14.84
CA LEU A 2 3.88 -9.41 -13.89
C LEU A 2 4.24 -8.04 -14.47
N ASN A 3 4.31 -7.03 -13.60
CA ASN A 3 4.87 -5.74 -13.96
C ASN A 3 6.39 -5.85 -13.87
N GLU A 4 7.06 -5.83 -15.01
CA GLU A 4 8.51 -6.07 -15.06
C GLU A 4 9.32 -5.03 -14.30
N SER A 5 8.91 -3.76 -14.31
CA SER A 5 9.60 -2.70 -13.57
C SER A 5 9.55 -2.94 -12.07
N VAL A 6 8.39 -3.32 -11.55
CA VAL A 6 8.22 -3.63 -10.13
C VAL A 6 8.98 -4.89 -9.76
N LYS A 7 8.94 -5.91 -10.62
CA LYS A 7 9.71 -7.14 -10.41
C LYS A 7 11.21 -6.84 -10.31
N ASN A 8 11.73 -6.02 -11.22
CA ASN A 8 13.14 -5.63 -11.21
C ASN A 8 13.49 -4.83 -9.96
N TRP A 9 12.59 -3.92 -9.55
CA TRP A 9 12.75 -3.16 -8.32
C TRP A 9 12.90 -4.09 -7.12
N LEU A 10 11.98 -5.05 -6.98
CA LEU A 10 11.96 -5.99 -5.87
C LEU A 10 13.18 -6.92 -5.91
N ASN A 11 13.60 -7.35 -7.10
CA ASN A 11 14.83 -8.15 -7.24
C ASN A 11 16.04 -7.39 -6.70
N LYS A 12 16.17 -6.11 -7.00
CA LYS A 12 17.27 -5.29 -6.50
C LYS A 12 17.25 -5.14 -5.00
N LYS A 13 16.05 -5.15 -4.40
CA LYS A 13 15.87 -5.05 -2.94
C LYS A 13 16.05 -6.40 -2.23
N GLY A 14 16.17 -7.51 -2.99
CA GLY A 14 16.28 -8.84 -2.42
C GLY A 14 14.97 -9.56 -2.18
N PHE A 15 13.86 -9.06 -2.73
CA PHE A 15 12.52 -9.60 -2.47
C PHE A 15 11.81 -10.08 -3.74
N GLY A 16 12.55 -10.32 -4.82
CA GLY A 16 11.93 -10.73 -6.09
C GLY A 16 11.23 -12.08 -6.06
N ASP A 17 11.52 -12.92 -5.08
CA ASP A 17 10.88 -14.22 -4.89
C ASP A 17 9.55 -14.14 -4.12
N ARG A 18 9.16 -12.95 -3.70
CA ARG A 18 7.93 -12.76 -2.90
C ARG A 18 6.69 -12.43 -3.72
N LEU A 19 6.85 -12.28 -5.04
CA LEU A 19 5.74 -11.98 -5.96
C LEU A 19 4.91 -13.22 -6.24
N THR A 20 3.58 -13.05 -6.26
CA THR A 20 2.65 -14.08 -6.67
C THR A 20 1.67 -13.50 -7.66
N GLU A 21 1.50 -14.16 -8.82
CA GLU A 21 0.52 -13.79 -9.81
C GLU A 21 -0.75 -14.61 -9.58
N HIS A 22 -1.91 -13.94 -9.59
CA HIS A 22 -3.20 -14.55 -9.32
C HIS A 22 -4.02 -14.64 -10.58
N GLU A 23 -4.92 -15.63 -10.65
CA GLU A 23 -5.79 -15.83 -11.80
C GLU A 23 -6.91 -14.80 -11.88
N GLU A 24 -7.37 -14.32 -10.72
CA GLU A 24 -8.41 -13.31 -10.64
C GLU A 24 -7.86 -12.04 -10.00
N THR A 25 -8.61 -10.94 -10.10
CA THR A 25 -8.14 -9.64 -9.62
C THR A 25 -8.06 -9.58 -8.10
N ILE A 26 -7.09 -8.79 -7.62
CA ILE A 26 -6.95 -8.45 -6.20
C ILE A 26 -7.14 -6.94 -6.01
N ASP A 27 -8.06 -6.37 -6.79
CA ASP A 27 -8.31 -4.93 -6.85
C ASP A 27 -9.05 -4.37 -5.62
N THR A 28 -9.68 -5.25 -4.82
CA THR A 28 -10.30 -4.89 -3.54
C THR A 28 -9.69 -5.71 -2.43
N VAL A 29 -9.83 -5.23 -1.18
CA VAL A 29 -9.33 -5.95 -0.01
C VAL A 29 -9.97 -7.34 0.08
N GLU A 30 -11.27 -7.43 -0.18
CA GLU A 30 -12.03 -8.70 -0.11
C GLU A 30 -11.55 -9.69 -1.17
N HIS A 31 -11.42 -9.24 -2.42
CA HIS A 31 -10.93 -10.10 -3.50
C HIS A 31 -9.49 -10.55 -3.23
N ALA A 32 -8.65 -9.64 -2.76
CA ALA A 32 -7.26 -9.96 -2.44
C ALA A 32 -7.17 -11.02 -1.34
N ALA A 33 -7.93 -10.87 -0.28
CA ALA A 33 -7.91 -11.82 0.83
C ALA A 33 -8.31 -13.23 0.36
N ILE A 34 -9.31 -13.34 -0.50
CA ILE A 34 -9.74 -14.63 -1.06
C ILE A 34 -8.66 -15.24 -1.94
N GLN A 35 -8.09 -14.47 -2.86
CA GLN A 35 -7.09 -14.98 -3.80
C GLN A 35 -5.78 -15.36 -3.11
N ILE A 36 -5.36 -14.59 -2.11
CA ILE A 36 -4.12 -14.83 -1.39
C ILE A 36 -4.29 -15.92 -0.32
N GLY A 37 -5.51 -16.06 0.22
CA GLY A 37 -5.78 -17.00 1.30
C GLY A 37 -5.40 -16.45 2.67
N CYS A 38 -5.56 -15.16 2.87
CA CYS A 38 -5.28 -14.48 4.14
C CYS A 38 -6.53 -13.75 4.63
N THR A 39 -6.40 -13.08 5.79
CA THR A 39 -7.50 -12.26 6.31
C THR A 39 -7.48 -10.87 5.68
N ALA A 40 -8.64 -10.21 5.65
CA ALA A 40 -8.74 -8.85 5.11
C ALA A 40 -7.76 -7.86 5.79
N PRO A 41 -7.62 -7.87 7.14
CA PRO A 41 -6.64 -6.99 7.79
C PRO A 41 -5.19 -7.18 7.34
N GLU A 42 -4.80 -8.38 6.90
CA GLU A 42 -3.44 -8.66 6.44
C GLU A 42 -3.14 -8.12 5.04
N ILE A 43 -4.15 -7.66 4.32
CA ILE A 43 -3.93 -6.95 3.06
C ILE A 43 -3.34 -5.58 3.36
N ALA A 44 -2.28 -5.21 2.64
CA ALA A 44 -1.69 -3.87 2.74
C ALA A 44 -2.23 -3.04 1.58
N LYS A 45 -3.24 -2.23 1.85
CA LYS A 45 -3.83 -1.39 0.80
C LYS A 45 -3.05 -0.09 0.66
N THR A 46 -2.82 0.30 -0.58
CA THR A 46 -2.03 1.48 -0.93
C THR A 46 -2.95 2.58 -1.42
N LEU A 47 -2.98 3.69 -0.69
CA LEU A 47 -3.82 4.83 -1.02
C LEU A 47 -2.96 6.03 -1.38
N SER A 48 -3.43 6.85 -2.32
CA SER A 48 -2.73 8.06 -2.73
C SER A 48 -3.54 9.30 -2.34
N PHE A 49 -2.85 10.26 -1.74
CA PHE A 49 -3.45 11.50 -1.26
C PHE A 49 -2.74 12.71 -1.86
N VAL A 50 -3.43 13.84 -1.86
CA VAL A 50 -2.83 15.12 -2.22
C VAL A 50 -2.56 15.90 -0.93
N VAL A 51 -1.29 16.24 -0.71
CA VAL A 51 -0.86 17.03 0.45
C VAL A 51 -0.06 18.21 -0.09
N ASN A 52 -0.54 19.44 0.16
CA ASN A 52 0.11 20.66 -0.34
C ASN A 52 0.36 20.61 -1.86
N ASN A 53 -0.67 20.18 -2.60
CA ASN A 53 -0.68 20.06 -4.07
C ASN A 53 0.30 19.01 -4.62
N LYS A 54 0.78 18.08 -3.78
CA LYS A 54 1.69 17.01 -4.20
C LYS A 54 1.15 15.65 -3.77
N PRO A 55 1.38 14.60 -4.57
CA PRO A 55 0.91 13.26 -4.19
C PRO A 55 1.76 12.69 -3.05
N VAL A 56 1.09 11.93 -2.17
CA VAL A 56 1.69 11.19 -1.08
C VAL A 56 1.03 9.82 -1.04
N ILE A 57 1.82 8.78 -0.83
CA ILE A 57 1.29 7.42 -0.70
C ILE A 57 1.30 7.00 0.75
N VAL A 58 0.20 6.40 1.21
CA VAL A 58 0.10 5.79 2.53
C VAL A 58 -0.38 4.36 2.35
N VAL A 59 0.39 3.42 2.90
CA VAL A 59 0.04 1.99 2.89
C VAL A 59 -0.49 1.65 4.28
N MET A 60 -1.62 0.97 4.34
CA MET A 60 -2.28 0.66 5.61
C MET A 60 -2.92 -0.72 5.58
N ALA A 61 -3.19 -1.28 6.75
CA ALA A 61 -3.87 -2.57 6.86
C ALA A 61 -5.27 -2.50 6.23
N GLY A 62 -5.75 -3.65 5.73
CA GLY A 62 -7.02 -3.72 5.01
C GLY A 62 -8.22 -3.28 5.82
N ASP A 63 -8.19 -3.42 7.14
CA ASP A 63 -9.26 -2.97 8.03
C ASP A 63 -9.07 -1.54 8.54
N GLY A 64 -7.93 -0.91 8.23
CA GLY A 64 -7.67 0.47 8.62
C GLY A 64 -8.52 1.44 7.81
N ARG A 65 -9.05 2.46 8.49
CA ARG A 65 -9.81 3.54 7.86
C ARG A 65 -9.17 4.85 8.24
N VAL A 66 -8.99 5.73 7.25
CA VAL A 66 -8.35 7.02 7.50
C VAL A 66 -9.20 7.83 8.50
N ASN A 67 -8.54 8.32 9.54
CA ASN A 67 -9.14 9.21 10.51
C ASN A 67 -8.66 10.64 10.20
N SER A 68 -9.60 11.55 9.97
CA SER A 68 -9.27 12.91 9.56
C SER A 68 -8.40 13.65 10.56
N SER A 69 -8.65 13.48 11.84
CA SER A 69 -7.85 14.16 12.89
C SER A 69 -6.42 13.64 12.93
N LYS A 70 -6.25 12.31 12.85
CA LYS A 70 -4.92 11.70 12.82
C LYS A 70 -4.16 12.08 11.55
N PHE A 71 -4.84 12.08 10.41
CA PHE A 71 -4.23 12.48 9.14
C PHE A 71 -3.77 13.93 9.20
N LYS A 72 -4.63 14.82 9.71
CA LYS A 72 -4.29 16.24 9.84
C LYS A 72 -3.11 16.45 10.81
N ALA A 73 -3.04 15.67 11.89
CA ALA A 73 -1.91 15.76 12.81
C ALA A 73 -0.60 15.36 12.13
N GLN A 74 -0.63 14.38 11.23
CA GLN A 74 0.56 13.90 10.54
C GLN A 74 0.96 14.80 9.36
N PHE A 75 -0.02 15.19 8.53
CA PHE A 75 0.26 15.88 7.26
C PHE A 75 -0.16 17.35 7.24
N HIS A 76 -0.75 17.86 8.33
CA HIS A 76 -1.14 19.26 8.51
C HIS A 76 -2.23 19.73 7.52
N THR A 77 -2.98 18.81 6.97
CA THR A 77 -4.12 19.06 6.08
C THR A 77 -5.10 17.91 6.18
N LYS A 78 -6.35 18.17 5.79
CA LYS A 78 -7.37 17.12 5.74
C LYS A 78 -7.03 16.11 4.64
N PRO A 79 -7.46 14.83 4.78
CA PRO A 79 -7.21 13.84 3.74
C PRO A 79 -8.02 14.14 2.48
N HIS A 80 -7.32 14.25 1.36
CA HIS A 80 -7.92 14.36 0.03
C HIS A 80 -7.23 13.35 -0.87
N MET A 81 -7.97 12.35 -1.35
CA MET A 81 -7.40 11.34 -2.23
C MET A 81 -7.13 11.93 -3.61
N VAL A 82 -6.11 11.41 -4.26
CA VAL A 82 -5.85 11.71 -5.68
C VAL A 82 -7.07 11.23 -6.47
N PRO A 83 -7.69 12.08 -7.31
CA PRO A 83 -8.81 11.65 -8.13
C PRO A 83 -8.45 10.45 -8.99
N ARG A 84 -9.38 9.48 -9.10
CA ARG A 84 -9.13 8.23 -9.82
C ARG A 84 -8.58 8.45 -11.22
N GLU A 85 -9.10 9.44 -11.95
CA GLU A 85 -8.68 9.75 -13.32
C GLU A 85 -7.27 10.33 -13.40
N GLN A 86 -6.68 10.76 -12.29
CA GLN A 86 -5.33 11.32 -12.24
C GLN A 86 -4.30 10.34 -11.68
N VAL A 87 -4.74 9.20 -11.15
CA VAL A 87 -3.84 8.26 -10.45
C VAL A 87 -2.73 7.76 -11.38
N GLU A 88 -3.08 7.32 -12.59
CA GLU A 88 -2.08 6.78 -13.52
C GLU A 88 -1.05 7.84 -13.90
N GLU A 89 -1.50 9.06 -14.18
CA GLU A 89 -0.61 10.16 -14.57
C GLU A 89 0.34 10.55 -13.43
N LEU A 90 -0.19 10.68 -12.21
CA LEU A 90 0.59 11.19 -11.08
C LEU A 90 1.42 10.10 -10.39
N ILE A 91 0.90 8.89 -10.29
CA ILE A 91 1.51 7.82 -9.49
C ILE A 91 2.22 6.78 -10.36
N GLY A 92 1.81 6.63 -11.62
CA GLY A 92 2.43 5.68 -12.54
C GLY A 92 1.81 4.30 -12.56
N PHE A 93 0.73 4.09 -11.82
CA PHE A 93 -0.03 2.83 -11.81
C PHE A 93 -1.49 3.10 -12.10
N LYS A 94 -2.15 2.14 -12.75
CA LYS A 94 -3.59 2.24 -12.99
C LYS A 94 -4.36 2.11 -11.68
N PRO A 95 -5.52 2.77 -11.55
CA PRO A 95 -6.39 2.54 -10.39
C PRO A 95 -6.67 1.06 -10.22
N GLY A 96 -6.63 0.57 -8.98
CA GLY A 96 -6.76 -0.86 -8.69
C GLY A 96 -5.43 -1.60 -8.67
N GLY A 97 -4.38 -1.02 -9.25
CA GLY A 97 -3.04 -1.62 -9.27
C GLY A 97 -1.97 -0.77 -8.61
N VAL A 98 -2.36 0.27 -7.86
CA VAL A 98 -1.40 1.11 -7.15
C VAL A 98 -0.67 0.27 -6.11
N CYS A 99 0.66 0.35 -6.11
CA CYS A 99 1.49 -0.37 -5.16
C CYS A 99 2.56 0.56 -4.58
N PRO A 100 3.21 0.16 -3.47
CA PRO A 100 4.20 1.03 -2.83
C PRO A 100 5.61 0.90 -3.42
N PHE A 101 5.78 0.17 -4.52
CA PHE A 101 7.10 -0.10 -5.11
C PHE A 101 7.30 0.70 -6.38
N GLU A 102 8.54 1.14 -6.61
CA GLU A 102 8.91 1.91 -7.80
C GLU A 102 8.00 3.12 -8.03
N VAL A 103 7.68 3.80 -6.94
CA VAL A 103 6.89 5.03 -6.99
C VAL A 103 7.76 6.15 -7.58
N PRO A 104 7.20 7.04 -8.42
CA PRO A 104 8.00 8.13 -9.00
C PRO A 104 8.78 8.92 -7.97
N ALA A 105 9.98 9.35 -8.33
CA ALA A 105 10.86 10.13 -7.44
C ALA A 105 10.13 11.40 -6.97
N GLY A 106 10.29 11.71 -5.70
CA GLY A 106 9.64 12.88 -5.11
C GLY A 106 8.28 12.60 -4.47
N ILE A 107 7.73 11.38 -4.65
CA ILE A 107 6.49 10.98 -3.97
C ILE A 107 6.85 10.17 -2.74
N PRO A 108 6.62 10.71 -1.53
CA PRO A 108 6.94 9.96 -0.31
C PRO A 108 5.94 8.82 -0.09
N VAL A 109 6.47 7.70 0.41
CA VAL A 109 5.67 6.53 0.81
C VAL A 109 5.73 6.42 2.31
N TRP A 110 4.57 6.45 2.95
CA TRP A 110 4.42 6.27 4.40
C TRP A 110 3.73 4.95 4.68
N LEU A 111 4.13 4.30 5.77
CA LEU A 111 3.53 3.05 6.22
C LEU A 111 2.76 3.30 7.51
N ASP A 112 1.52 2.85 7.58
CA ASP A 112 0.70 3.03 8.78
C ASP A 112 0.95 1.90 9.77
N ILE A 113 1.00 2.24 11.06
CA ILE A 113 1.30 1.30 12.14
C ILE A 113 0.26 0.20 12.29
N SER A 114 -0.92 0.32 11.67
CA SER A 114 -1.93 -0.74 11.68
C SER A 114 -1.38 -2.07 11.15
N MET A 115 -0.39 -2.02 10.25
CA MET A 115 0.23 -3.22 9.68
C MET A 115 1.17 -3.93 10.63
N LYS A 116 1.64 -3.27 11.69
CA LYS A 116 2.60 -3.87 12.62
C LYS A 116 2.01 -4.98 13.49
N ARG A 117 0.69 -5.17 13.42
CA ARG A 117 0.00 -6.26 14.14
C ARG A 117 0.30 -7.65 13.57
N PHE A 118 0.79 -7.72 12.33
CA PHE A 118 0.89 -8.98 11.59
C PHE A 118 2.33 -9.37 11.31
N GLU A 119 2.56 -10.70 11.21
CA GLU A 119 3.86 -11.21 10.78
C GLU A 119 4.09 -10.89 9.30
N TYR A 120 3.07 -11.09 8.48
CA TYR A 120 3.12 -10.80 7.04
C TYR A 120 1.97 -9.93 6.61
N VAL A 121 2.25 -9.06 5.64
CA VAL A 121 1.24 -8.25 4.97
C VAL A 121 1.38 -8.45 3.46
N HIS A 122 0.33 -8.15 2.71
CA HIS A 122 0.26 -8.47 1.28
C HIS A 122 -0.15 -7.24 0.47
N PRO A 123 0.82 -6.40 0.08
CA PRO A 123 0.55 -5.30 -0.85
C PRO A 123 0.44 -5.80 -2.29
N ALA A 124 -0.14 -4.97 -3.16
CA ALA A 124 -0.14 -5.21 -4.60
C ALA A 124 1.28 -5.12 -5.15
N GLY A 125 1.52 -5.78 -6.26
CA GLY A 125 2.84 -5.88 -6.89
C GLY A 125 2.94 -5.21 -8.26
N GLY A 126 2.20 -4.14 -8.50
CA GLY A 126 2.32 -3.35 -9.72
C GLY A 126 1.15 -3.45 -10.69
N ASN A 127 0.22 -4.37 -10.47
CA ASN A 127 -1.04 -4.44 -11.19
C ASN A 127 -2.06 -5.19 -10.35
N GLU A 128 -3.28 -5.31 -10.86
CA GLU A 128 -4.41 -5.87 -10.11
C GLU A 128 -4.42 -7.40 -10.04
N PHE A 129 -3.36 -8.06 -10.51
CA PHE A 129 -3.25 -9.53 -10.47
C PHE A 129 -2.05 -10.03 -9.67
N VAL A 130 -1.24 -9.14 -9.12
CA VAL A 130 0.01 -9.51 -8.46
C VAL A 130 0.04 -9.01 -7.03
N SER A 131 0.41 -9.89 -6.10
CA SER A 131 0.65 -9.53 -4.71
C SER A 131 2.08 -9.84 -4.30
N VAL A 132 2.52 -9.24 -3.19
CA VAL A 132 3.86 -9.43 -2.64
C VAL A 132 3.72 -9.77 -1.17
N LYS A 133 4.35 -10.85 -0.71
CA LYS A 133 4.31 -11.26 0.70
C LYS A 133 5.54 -10.75 1.43
N LEU A 134 5.36 -9.87 2.39
CA LEU A 134 6.47 -9.24 3.14
C LEU A 134 6.11 -9.09 4.61
N THR A 135 7.12 -9.14 5.48
CA THR A 135 6.94 -8.67 6.85
C THR A 135 6.85 -7.13 6.81
N PRO A 136 6.28 -6.50 7.85
CA PRO A 136 6.27 -5.03 7.90
C PRO A 136 7.65 -4.40 7.76
N ASP A 137 8.67 -4.97 8.38
CA ASP A 137 10.05 -4.46 8.25
C ASP A 137 10.59 -4.62 6.83
N GLU A 138 10.27 -5.74 6.18
CA GLU A 138 10.65 -5.96 4.78
C GLU A 138 9.93 -4.98 3.85
N LEU A 139 8.66 -4.69 4.13
CA LEU A 139 7.91 -3.72 3.36
C LEU A 139 8.54 -2.33 3.45
N GLU A 140 9.00 -1.94 4.63
CA GLU A 140 9.69 -0.66 4.81
C GLU A 140 10.92 -0.56 3.89
N LYS A 141 11.72 -1.62 3.84
CA LYS A 141 12.92 -1.67 2.98
C LYS A 141 12.55 -1.72 1.51
N ALA A 142 11.57 -2.57 1.16
CA ALA A 142 11.20 -2.78 -0.24
C ALA A 142 10.57 -1.54 -0.87
N SER A 143 9.86 -0.74 -0.09
CA SER A 143 9.15 0.44 -0.59
C SER A 143 9.96 1.74 -0.52
N ASP A 144 11.14 1.71 0.10
CA ASP A 144 11.91 2.92 0.42
C ASP A 144 11.05 3.93 1.20
N ALA A 145 10.24 3.43 2.13
CA ALA A 145 9.33 4.27 2.90
C ALA A 145 10.05 5.34 3.68
N VAL A 146 9.44 6.51 3.77
CA VAL A 146 9.95 7.63 4.55
C VAL A 146 9.92 7.30 6.05
N GLY A 147 8.87 6.60 6.48
CA GLY A 147 8.72 6.22 7.87
C GLY A 147 7.33 5.65 8.15
N TRP A 148 7.05 5.49 9.44
CA TRP A 148 5.76 5.00 9.92
C TRP A 148 4.90 6.14 10.41
N CYS A 149 3.59 6.02 10.21
CA CYS A 149 2.63 7.02 10.64
C CYS A 149 1.43 6.34 11.32
N ASN A 150 0.57 7.14 11.93
CA ASN A 150 -0.63 6.65 12.60
C ASN A 150 -1.81 7.52 12.13
N VAL A 151 -2.43 7.13 11.01
CA VAL A 151 -3.52 7.90 10.40
C VAL A 151 -4.83 7.15 10.31
N CYS A 152 -4.88 5.91 10.82
CA CYS A 152 -6.03 5.03 10.68
C CYS A 152 -6.75 4.78 12.02
N LYS A 153 -8.06 4.54 11.91
CA LYS A 153 -8.91 4.09 13.01
C LYS A 153 -9.58 2.76 12.63
N GLY A 154 -10.27 2.15 13.57
CA GLY A 154 -11.05 0.93 13.35
C GLY A 154 -10.29 -0.35 13.63
N TRP A 155 -8.99 -0.34 13.53
CA TRP A 155 -8.14 -1.51 13.76
C TRP A 155 -7.74 -1.69 15.23
N GLU A 156 -7.69 -0.60 15.99
CA GLU A 156 -7.29 -0.63 17.40
C GLU A 156 -8.27 -1.41 18.28
N GLU A 157 -9.55 -1.38 17.91
CA GLU A 157 -10.60 -2.09 18.65
C GLU A 157 -10.41 -3.60 18.57
N ASP A 158 -9.89 -4.10 17.46
CA ASP A 158 -9.65 -5.52 17.26
C ASP A 158 -8.35 -5.99 17.91
N ALA A 159 -7.48 -5.07 18.31
CA ALA A 159 -6.20 -5.38 18.95
C ALA A 159 -6.28 -5.58 20.45
N LYS A 160 -7.45 -5.41 21.02
CA LYS A 160 -7.67 -5.53 22.48
C LYS A 160 -7.98 -6.97 22.91
#